data_9f3e455ac0904ed1f1549c9abd49c7dc
#
_entry.id   9f3e455ac0904ed1f1549c9abd49c7dc
#
_cell.length_a   1.000
_cell.length_b   1.000
_cell.length_c   1.000
_cell.angle_alpha   90.00
_cell.angle_beta   90.00
_cell.angle_gamma   90.00
#
_symmetry.space_group_name_H-M   'P 1'
#
loop_
_entity.id
_entity.type
_entity.pdbx_description
1 polymer ?
#
loop_
_entity_poly.entity_id
_entity_poly.type
_entity_poly.pdbx_seq_one_letter_code
_entity_poly.pdbx_strand_id
1 'polypeptide(L)'
;MRLHHVQVACPPGGEDAVRAFYADTLGLVEVDKPEPLRGRGGAWFRAHDATGEVVAELHVGVEDPFVPARKAHPAFVVDDEAALDRVVSRLRDAGHDAVDTERFTFPGYVRVHTVDPHGNRVELLAPSG
;
A
#
# COMPACT_ATOMS: atom_id res chain seq x y z
N MET A 1 -20.15 -7.94 9.02
CA MET A 1 -19.54 -7.20 7.88
C MET A 1 -18.05 -7.17 8.06
N ARG A 2 -17.24 -7.41 7.00
CA ARG A 2 -15.78 -7.35 7.03
C ARG A 2 -15.29 -6.61 5.79
N LEU A 3 -14.19 -5.89 5.92
CA LEU A 3 -13.53 -5.32 4.75
C LEU A 3 -12.85 -6.44 3.96
N HIS A 4 -13.10 -6.52 2.66
CA HIS A 4 -12.44 -7.51 1.78
C HIS A 4 -11.18 -6.90 1.16
N HIS A 5 -11.29 -5.73 0.55
CA HIS A 5 -10.17 -5.05 -0.08
C HIS A 5 -10.39 -3.53 -0.11
N VAL A 6 -9.29 -2.83 -0.37
CA VAL A 6 -9.30 -1.41 -0.73
C VAL A 6 -8.80 -1.31 -2.16
N GLN A 7 -9.43 -0.47 -2.98
CA GLN A 7 -8.96 -0.18 -4.33
C GLN A 7 -8.45 1.25 -4.42
N VAL A 8 -7.28 1.41 -5.02
CA VAL A 8 -6.73 2.69 -5.48
C VAL A 8 -6.64 2.65 -7.00
N ALA A 9 -6.37 3.78 -7.62
CA ALA A 9 -6.25 3.85 -9.07
C ALA A 9 -4.83 4.19 -9.52
N CYS A 10 -4.53 3.88 -10.78
CA CYS A 10 -3.35 4.36 -11.49
C CYS A 10 -3.74 4.81 -12.90
N PRO A 11 -2.94 5.66 -13.54
CA PRO A 11 -3.20 6.02 -14.93
C PRO A 11 -2.94 4.84 -15.87
N PRO A 12 -3.45 4.86 -17.11
CA PRO A 12 -3.10 3.87 -18.11
C PRO A 12 -1.57 3.73 -18.27
N GLY A 13 -1.07 2.50 -18.29
CA GLY A 13 0.36 2.21 -18.39
C GLY A 13 1.16 2.39 -17.10
N GLY A 14 0.49 2.67 -15.96
CA GLY A 14 1.15 2.93 -14.68
C GLY A 14 1.44 1.69 -13.84
N GLU A 15 1.17 0.48 -14.31
CA GLU A 15 1.21 -0.74 -13.49
C GLU A 15 2.62 -1.14 -13.04
N ASP A 16 3.66 -0.92 -13.84
CA ASP A 16 5.03 -1.28 -13.45
C ASP A 16 5.52 -0.47 -12.24
N ALA A 17 5.21 0.82 -12.20
CA ALA A 17 5.52 1.66 -11.04
C ALA A 17 4.74 1.22 -9.79
N VAL A 18 3.48 0.81 -9.97
CA VAL A 18 2.64 0.25 -8.90
C VAL A 18 3.27 -1.02 -8.32
N ARG A 19 3.75 -1.93 -9.15
CA ARG A 19 4.43 -3.16 -8.72
C ARG A 19 5.71 -2.87 -7.94
N ALA A 20 6.52 -1.95 -8.44
CA ALA A 20 7.75 -1.54 -7.75
C ALA A 20 7.47 -0.97 -6.37
N PHE A 21 6.38 -0.24 -6.20
CA PHE A 21 6.01 0.34 -4.91
C PHE A 21 5.37 -0.68 -3.97
N TYR A 22 4.25 -1.28 -4.36
CA TYR A 22 3.48 -2.13 -3.45
C TYR A 22 4.11 -3.50 -3.22
N ALA A 23 4.76 -4.10 -4.22
CA ALA A 23 5.43 -5.38 -4.05
C ALA A 23 6.88 -5.21 -3.62
N ASP A 24 7.70 -4.52 -4.38
CA ASP A 24 9.15 -4.49 -4.11
C ASP A 24 9.49 -3.65 -2.88
N THR A 25 8.83 -2.51 -2.68
CA THR A 25 9.12 -1.59 -1.57
C THR A 25 8.32 -1.91 -0.32
N LEU A 26 6.99 -2.06 -0.42
CA LEU A 26 6.13 -2.35 0.74
C LEU A 26 6.10 -3.83 1.10
N GLY A 27 6.44 -4.73 0.20
CA GLY A 27 6.51 -6.16 0.49
C GLY A 27 5.19 -6.91 0.34
N LEU A 28 4.18 -6.32 -0.31
CA LEU A 28 2.98 -7.05 -0.68
C LEU A 28 3.28 -8.04 -1.82
N VAL A 29 2.48 -9.08 -1.94
CA VAL A 29 2.62 -10.09 -2.99
C VAL A 29 1.60 -9.85 -4.08
N GLU A 30 2.06 -9.66 -5.32
CA GLU A 30 1.14 -9.58 -6.46
C GLU A 30 0.49 -10.94 -6.70
N VAL A 31 -0.82 -10.92 -6.96
CA VAL A 31 -1.60 -12.11 -7.28
C VAL A 31 -2.30 -11.92 -8.63
N ASP A 32 -2.58 -13.03 -9.31
CA ASP A 32 -3.32 -13.00 -10.56
C ASP A 32 -4.75 -12.52 -10.34
N LYS A 33 -5.19 -11.63 -11.21
CA LYS A 33 -6.60 -11.25 -11.26
C LYS A 33 -7.43 -12.39 -11.83
N PRO A 34 -8.72 -12.52 -11.43
CA PRO A 34 -9.63 -13.44 -12.09
C PRO A 34 -9.66 -13.21 -13.60
N GLU A 35 -9.72 -14.29 -14.38
CA GLU A 35 -9.63 -14.22 -15.85
C GLU A 35 -10.58 -13.18 -16.48
N PRO A 36 -11.87 -13.08 -16.07
CA PRO A 36 -12.77 -12.07 -16.65
C PRO A 36 -12.32 -10.61 -16.43
N LEU A 37 -11.45 -10.35 -15.46
CA LEU A 37 -10.99 -9.01 -15.11
C LEU A 37 -9.60 -8.67 -15.65
N ARG A 38 -8.86 -9.64 -16.19
CA ARG A 38 -7.46 -9.46 -16.62
C ARG A 38 -7.31 -8.40 -17.70
N GLY A 39 -8.25 -8.29 -18.63
CA GLY A 39 -8.20 -7.32 -19.72
C GLY A 39 -8.42 -5.87 -19.31
N ARG A 40 -8.80 -5.61 -18.06
CA ARG A 40 -9.05 -4.25 -17.57
C ARG A 40 -7.79 -3.50 -17.13
N GLY A 41 -6.61 -4.15 -17.14
CA GLY A 41 -5.39 -3.59 -16.58
C GLY A 41 -5.39 -3.56 -15.05
N GLY A 42 -4.41 -2.87 -14.48
CA GLY A 42 -4.22 -2.82 -13.04
C GLY A 42 -3.49 -4.04 -12.49
N ALA A 43 -3.45 -4.14 -11.16
CA ALA A 43 -2.78 -5.24 -10.46
C ALA A 43 -3.40 -5.44 -9.07
N TRP A 44 -3.36 -6.66 -8.57
CA TRP A 44 -3.87 -7.03 -7.25
C TRP A 44 -2.72 -7.52 -6.36
N PHE A 45 -2.77 -7.14 -5.09
CA PHE A 45 -1.72 -7.45 -4.11
C PHE A 45 -2.35 -7.98 -2.82
N ARG A 46 -1.61 -8.86 -2.13
CA ARG A 46 -2.00 -9.41 -0.84
C ARG A 46 -0.86 -9.37 0.15
N ALA A 47 -1.21 -9.28 1.44
CA ALA A 47 -0.33 -9.60 2.54
C ALA A 47 -0.84 -10.86 3.25
N HIS A 48 0.07 -11.68 3.74
CA HIS A 48 -0.24 -12.91 4.46
C HIS A 48 0.41 -12.87 5.85
N ASP A 49 -0.26 -13.47 6.83
CA ASP A 49 0.34 -13.67 8.13
C ASP A 49 1.26 -14.91 8.14
N ALA A 50 1.84 -15.22 9.32
CA ALA A 50 2.73 -16.36 9.48
C ALA A 50 2.07 -17.72 9.22
N THR A 51 0.73 -17.80 9.26
CA THR A 51 -0.03 -19.02 8.95
C THR A 51 -0.35 -19.16 7.47
N GLY A 52 -0.08 -18.12 6.67
CA GLY A 52 -0.43 -18.06 5.24
C GLY A 52 -1.82 -17.51 4.96
N GLU A 53 -2.55 -17.04 5.98
CA GLU A 53 -3.84 -16.38 5.77
C GLU A 53 -3.67 -14.98 5.17
N VAL A 54 -4.57 -14.62 4.26
CA VAL A 54 -4.63 -13.27 3.70
C VAL A 54 -5.16 -12.32 4.76
N VAL A 55 -4.34 -11.34 5.14
CA VAL A 55 -4.68 -10.33 6.15
C VAL A 55 -4.90 -8.93 5.57
N ALA A 56 -4.46 -8.71 4.34
CA ALA A 56 -4.73 -7.47 3.61
C ALA A 56 -4.83 -7.76 2.11
N GLU A 57 -5.67 -7.03 1.42
CA GLU A 57 -5.82 -7.10 -0.03
C GLU A 57 -5.99 -5.69 -0.60
N LEU A 58 -5.15 -5.36 -1.57
CA LEU A 58 -5.16 -4.09 -2.27
C LEU A 58 -5.36 -4.35 -3.76
N HIS A 59 -6.33 -3.70 -4.36
CA HIS A 59 -6.51 -3.68 -5.80
C HIS A 59 -6.07 -2.33 -6.35
N VAL A 60 -5.40 -2.34 -7.48
CA VAL A 60 -5.09 -1.13 -8.24
C VAL A 60 -5.82 -1.25 -9.58
N GLY A 61 -6.72 -0.31 -9.83
CA GLY A 61 -7.47 -0.24 -11.09
C GLY A 61 -6.96 0.89 -11.97
N VAL A 62 -7.10 0.73 -13.28
CA VAL A 62 -6.77 1.78 -14.24
C VAL A 62 -7.94 2.78 -14.32
N GLU A 63 -7.62 4.06 -14.21
CA GLU A 63 -8.57 5.17 -14.33
C GLU A 63 -8.08 6.16 -15.37
N ASP A 64 -8.97 6.58 -16.27
CA ASP A 64 -8.64 7.55 -17.30
C ASP A 64 -9.84 8.50 -17.52
N PRO A 65 -9.71 9.81 -17.25
CA PRO A 65 -8.54 10.49 -16.68
C PRO A 65 -8.30 10.10 -15.20
N PHE A 66 -7.01 10.01 -14.83
CA PHE A 66 -6.61 9.63 -13.49
C PHE A 66 -6.51 10.85 -12.56
N VAL A 67 -7.02 10.70 -11.34
CA VAL A 67 -6.84 11.67 -10.26
C VAL A 67 -6.41 10.91 -9.00
N PRO A 68 -5.28 11.28 -8.37
CA PRO A 68 -4.83 10.59 -7.17
C PRO A 68 -5.74 10.81 -5.96
N ALA A 69 -5.87 9.79 -5.12
CA ALA A 69 -6.57 9.88 -3.85
C ALA A 69 -5.65 10.54 -2.81
N ARG A 70 -5.94 11.78 -2.43
CA ARG A 70 -5.11 12.58 -1.52
C ARG A 70 -5.59 12.54 -0.08
N LYS A 71 -6.87 12.28 0.15
CA LYS A 71 -7.46 12.16 1.48
C LYS A 71 -7.84 10.72 1.78
N ALA A 72 -8.60 10.07 0.92
CA ALA A 72 -8.86 8.64 1.03
C ALA A 72 -7.55 7.86 0.85
N HIS A 73 -7.31 6.85 1.69
CA HIS A 73 -6.05 6.11 1.66
C HIS A 73 -6.18 4.74 2.32
N PRO A 74 -5.45 3.73 1.86
CA PRO A 74 -5.26 2.51 2.61
C PRO A 74 -4.30 2.74 3.78
N ALA A 75 -4.49 2.00 4.86
CA ALA A 75 -3.60 1.99 6.00
C ALA A 75 -3.18 0.55 6.30
N PHE A 76 -1.88 0.27 6.27
CA PHE A 76 -1.32 -1.05 6.51
C PHE A 76 -0.64 -1.09 7.88
N VAL A 77 -0.91 -2.15 8.65
CA VAL A 77 -0.27 -2.36 9.94
C VAL A 77 0.86 -3.37 9.77
N VAL A 78 2.07 -3.01 10.21
CA VAL A 78 3.20 -3.92 10.33
C VAL A 78 3.35 -4.40 11.77
N ASP A 79 4.18 -5.43 11.99
CA ASP A 79 4.22 -6.15 13.26
C ASP A 79 4.66 -5.29 14.45
N ASP A 80 5.66 -4.42 14.25
CA ASP A 80 6.26 -3.60 15.30
C ASP A 80 6.94 -2.35 14.73
N GLU A 81 7.40 -1.47 15.62
CA GLU A 81 8.09 -0.23 15.22
C GLU A 81 9.37 -0.52 14.42
N ALA A 82 10.11 -1.58 14.74
CA ALA A 82 11.32 -1.93 13.99
C ALA A 82 10.98 -2.34 12.55
N ALA A 83 9.86 -3.05 12.34
CA ALA A 83 9.36 -3.37 11.02
C ALA A 83 8.96 -2.10 10.26
N LEU A 84 8.30 -1.15 10.93
CA LEU A 84 7.94 0.14 10.35
C LEU A 84 9.21 0.91 9.90
N ASP A 85 10.22 0.97 10.75
CA ASP A 85 11.47 1.68 10.43
C ASP A 85 12.19 1.03 9.24
N ARG A 86 12.14 -0.30 9.10
CA ARG A 86 12.67 -1.00 7.91
C ARG A 86 11.92 -0.63 6.64
N VAL A 87 10.59 -0.55 6.69
CA VAL A 87 9.79 -0.12 5.52
C VAL A 87 10.10 1.33 5.17
N VAL A 88 10.21 2.22 6.16
CA VAL A 88 10.58 3.62 5.94
C VAL A 88 11.94 3.72 5.26
N SER A 89 12.93 2.94 5.69
CA SER A 89 14.25 2.91 5.04
C SER A 89 14.15 2.47 3.58
N ARG A 90 13.38 1.42 3.28
CA ARG A 90 13.17 0.98 1.90
C ARG A 90 12.48 2.03 1.03
N LEU A 91 11.48 2.72 1.59
CA LEU A 91 10.80 3.81 0.89
C LEU A 91 11.79 4.92 0.50
N ARG A 92 12.59 5.37 1.46
CA ARG A 92 13.59 6.43 1.22
C ARG A 92 14.68 6.00 0.24
N ASP A 93 15.16 4.78 0.36
CA ASP A 93 16.17 4.22 -0.56
C ASP A 93 15.62 4.12 -1.99
N ALA A 94 14.34 3.88 -2.15
CA ALA A 94 13.65 3.84 -3.45
C ALA A 94 13.25 5.24 -3.97
N GLY A 95 13.56 6.31 -3.23
CA GLY A 95 13.27 7.69 -3.63
C GLY A 95 11.86 8.16 -3.29
N HIS A 96 11.14 7.44 -2.43
CA HIS A 96 9.82 7.85 -1.97
C HIS A 96 9.91 8.64 -0.66
N ASP A 97 9.01 9.61 -0.50
CA ASP A 97 8.88 10.34 0.75
C ASP A 97 8.28 9.44 1.84
N ALA A 98 8.78 9.59 3.06
CA ALA A 98 8.21 8.98 4.25
C ALA A 98 8.10 10.09 5.31
N VAL A 99 6.88 10.54 5.58
CA VAL A 99 6.58 11.70 6.43
C VAL A 99 6.14 11.19 7.81
N ASP A 100 6.90 11.57 8.84
CA ASP A 100 6.70 11.12 10.21
C ASP A 100 6.19 12.21 11.17
N THR A 101 5.76 13.36 10.63
CA THR A 101 5.25 14.47 11.45
C THR A 101 4.04 14.09 12.30
N GLU A 102 3.29 13.08 11.87
CA GLU A 102 2.12 12.54 12.58
C GLU A 102 2.43 11.23 13.34
N ARG A 103 3.72 10.91 13.55
CA ARG A 103 4.15 9.61 14.09
C ARG A 103 3.44 9.23 15.38
N PHE A 104 3.22 10.17 16.27
CA PHE A 104 2.71 9.91 17.63
C PHE A 104 1.28 10.44 17.87
N THR A 105 0.55 10.78 16.82
CA THR A 105 -0.79 11.37 16.95
C THR A 105 -1.93 10.36 16.97
N PHE A 106 -1.65 9.07 16.76
CA PHE A 106 -2.67 8.00 16.73
C PHE A 106 -2.51 7.13 18.00
N PRO A 107 -3.42 7.23 18.98
CA PRO A 107 -3.31 6.44 20.22
C PRO A 107 -3.21 4.94 19.95
N GLY A 108 -2.22 4.28 20.55
CA GLY A 108 -1.96 2.84 20.40
C GLY A 108 -1.09 2.47 19.20
N TYR A 109 -0.73 3.44 18.37
CA TYR A 109 0.10 3.21 17.18
C TYR A 109 1.16 4.30 17.00
N VAL A 110 2.23 3.94 16.33
CA VAL A 110 3.09 4.88 15.61
C VAL A 110 2.77 4.78 14.13
N ARG A 111 2.88 5.90 13.39
CA ARG A 111 2.50 5.92 11.97
C ARG A 111 3.39 6.80 11.11
N VAL A 112 3.43 6.46 9.84
CA VAL A 112 4.13 7.22 8.79
C VAL A 112 3.22 7.32 7.58
N HIS A 113 3.24 8.46 6.92
CA HIS A 113 2.53 8.67 5.67
C HIS A 113 3.51 8.70 4.50
N THR A 114 3.07 8.14 3.39
CA THR A 114 3.77 8.21 2.11
C THR A 114 2.75 8.40 0.98
N VAL A 115 3.23 8.55 -0.22
CA VAL A 115 2.41 8.52 -1.44
C VAL A 115 2.97 7.46 -2.37
N ASP A 116 2.08 6.79 -3.10
CA ASP A 116 2.52 5.87 -4.14
C ASP A 116 3.08 6.63 -5.35
N PRO A 117 3.63 5.96 -6.37
CA PRO A 117 4.25 6.63 -7.51
C PRO A 117 3.32 7.54 -8.30
N HIS A 118 2.01 7.37 -8.16
CA HIS A 118 1.00 8.17 -8.87
C HIS A 118 0.34 9.22 -7.97
N GLY A 119 0.78 9.35 -6.71
CA GLY A 119 0.29 10.37 -5.79
C GLY A 119 -0.85 9.94 -4.88
N ASN A 120 -1.25 8.66 -4.88
CA ASN A 120 -2.22 8.16 -3.90
C ASN A 120 -1.59 8.12 -2.50
N ARG A 121 -2.32 8.62 -1.52
CA ARG A 121 -1.87 8.60 -0.12
C ARG A 121 -1.88 7.17 0.43
N VAL A 122 -0.86 6.84 1.21
CA VAL A 122 -0.72 5.55 1.91
C VAL A 122 -0.27 5.81 3.33
N GLU A 123 -0.85 5.10 4.29
CA GLU A 123 -0.47 5.14 5.69
C GLU A 123 0.10 3.80 6.13
N LEU A 124 1.16 3.85 6.93
CA LEU A 124 1.79 2.69 7.54
C LEU A 124 1.77 2.86 9.04
N LEU A 125 1.31 1.84 9.76
CA LEU A 125 1.20 1.85 11.22
C LEU A 125 1.93 0.65 11.83
N ALA A 126 2.41 0.85 13.05
CA ALA A 126 2.85 -0.23 13.92
C ALA A 126 2.25 -0.04 15.30
N PRO A 127 1.91 -1.13 16.04
CA PRO A 127 1.50 -0.99 17.43
C PRO A 127 2.60 -0.29 18.23
N SER A 128 2.21 0.70 19.05
CA SER A 128 3.13 1.34 19.99
C SER A 128 3.27 0.45 21.21
N GLY A 129 4.50 0.00 21.48
CA GLY A 129 4.81 -0.91 22.57
C GLY A 129 4.89 -0.26 23.93
#